data_47442f6cdbd48bb50a2e86ded8fc0ac4
#
_entry.id   47442f6cdbd48bb50a2e86ded8fc0ac4
#
_cell.length_a   1.000
_cell.length_b   1.000
_cell.length_c   1.000
_cell.angle_alpha   90.00
_cell.angle_beta   90.00
_cell.angle_gamma   90.00
#
_symmetry.space_group_name_H-M   'P 1'
#
loop_
_entity.id
_entity.type
_entity.pdbx_description
1 polymer ?
#
loop_
_entity_poly.entity_id
_entity_poly.type
_entity_poly.pdbx_seq_one_letter_code
_entity_poly.pdbx_strand_id
1 'polypeptide(L)'
;ADDIINMVREVYGQGNAFCKKVTYRAKDDADAVLSSFRNDYNPRIAVTVDMIATGTDVKPLECLLFMRDVKSRNYFEQMKGRGVRSLDGDSLRRVSNSADGAKTRFVLIDAVGVTEGRKTLSQPMERKRTVPFDKLIDQIAQGRRDENALSSLAARLAALNRQIDGEDRQRIEQ
;
A
#
# COMPACT_ATOMS: atom_id res chain seq x y z
N ALA A 1 4.42 7.48 15.24
CA ALA A 1 4.77 6.05 15.40
C ALA A 1 5.24 5.74 16.82
N ASP A 2 6.13 6.56 17.37
CA ASP A 2 6.72 6.32 18.70
C ASP A 2 5.65 6.36 19.80
N ASP A 3 4.70 7.29 19.74
CA ASP A 3 3.57 7.38 20.67
C ASP A 3 2.72 6.10 20.68
N ILE A 4 2.44 5.56 19.50
CA ILE A 4 1.71 4.29 19.35
C ILE A 4 2.48 3.15 20.00
N ILE A 5 3.78 3.07 19.76
CA ILE A 5 4.64 2.01 20.32
C ILE A 5 4.67 2.09 21.85
N ASN A 6 4.80 3.28 22.39
CA ASN A 6 4.82 3.51 23.84
C ASN A 6 3.46 3.12 24.45
N MET A 7 2.36 3.56 23.85
CA MET A 7 1.01 3.20 24.28
C MET A 7 0.78 1.68 24.24
N VAL A 8 1.19 1.00 23.15
CA VAL A 8 1.05 -0.46 23.02
C VAL A 8 1.84 -1.17 24.12
N ARG A 9 3.07 -0.75 24.39
CA ARG A 9 3.89 -1.34 25.44
C ARG A 9 3.30 -1.15 26.83
N GLU A 10 2.77 0.03 27.09
CA GLU A 10 2.10 0.35 28.36
C GLU A 10 0.84 -0.49 28.54
N VAL A 11 -0.06 -0.51 27.56
CA VAL A 11 -1.34 -1.25 27.61
C VAL A 11 -1.12 -2.75 27.79
N TYR A 12 -0.13 -3.34 27.08
CA TYR A 12 0.15 -4.76 27.15
C TYR A 12 1.15 -5.14 28.25
N GLY A 13 1.76 -4.18 28.95
CA GLY A 13 2.79 -4.44 29.96
C GLY A 13 4.02 -5.17 29.41
N GLN A 14 4.34 -4.98 28.11
CA GLN A 14 5.37 -5.71 27.41
C GLN A 14 6.60 -4.84 27.13
N GLY A 15 7.77 -5.48 27.09
CA GLY A 15 9.05 -4.81 26.84
C GLY A 15 9.26 -4.40 25.37
N ASN A 16 10.46 -3.86 25.12
CA ASN A 16 10.86 -3.32 23.82
C ASN A 16 10.85 -4.34 22.67
N ALA A 17 10.93 -5.62 22.95
CA ALA A 17 10.91 -6.67 21.94
C ALA A 17 9.50 -6.89 21.35
N PHE A 18 8.44 -6.61 22.10
CA PHE A 18 7.06 -6.91 21.74
C PHE A 18 6.53 -6.06 20.58
N CYS A 19 6.82 -4.75 20.60
CA CYS A 19 6.36 -3.81 19.59
C CYS A 19 7.56 -3.03 19.03
N LYS A 20 7.77 -3.10 17.73
CA LYS A 20 8.92 -2.48 17.04
C LYS A 20 8.47 -1.50 15.96
N LYS A 21 9.29 -0.46 15.76
CA LYS A 21 9.15 0.47 14.64
C LYS A 21 9.91 -0.03 13.42
N VAL A 22 9.25 -0.02 12.27
CA VAL A 22 9.83 -0.37 10.99
C VAL A 22 9.80 0.86 10.08
N THR A 23 10.91 1.59 10.03
CA THR A 23 11.07 2.77 9.19
C THR A 23 12.53 2.88 8.73
N TYR A 24 12.78 3.51 7.59
CA TYR A 24 14.14 3.78 7.08
C TYR A 24 14.99 4.67 8.02
N ARG A 25 14.36 5.34 8.99
CA ARG A 25 15.01 6.23 9.96
C ARG A 25 15.12 5.63 11.37
N ALA A 26 14.80 4.35 11.52
CA ALA A 26 14.93 3.69 12.82
C ALA A 26 16.41 3.43 13.15
N LYS A 27 16.73 3.36 14.45
CA LYS A 27 18.07 2.96 14.91
C LYS A 27 18.35 1.49 14.64
N ASP A 28 17.30 0.65 14.73
CA ASP A 28 17.37 -0.76 14.41
C ASP A 28 17.34 -0.92 12.87
N ASP A 29 18.10 -1.88 12.36
CA ASP A 29 18.02 -2.25 10.95
C ASP A 29 16.60 -2.75 10.64
N ALA A 30 15.93 -2.07 9.72
CA ALA A 30 14.56 -2.37 9.36
C ALA A 30 14.40 -3.80 8.80
N ASP A 31 15.40 -4.29 8.07
CA ASP A 31 15.38 -5.63 7.49
C ASP A 31 15.54 -6.69 8.58
N ALA A 32 16.37 -6.43 9.59
CA ALA A 32 16.51 -7.31 10.75
C ALA A 32 15.20 -7.38 11.56
N VAL A 33 14.54 -6.24 11.80
CA VAL A 33 13.24 -6.21 12.49
C VAL A 33 12.17 -6.96 11.69
N LEU A 34 12.14 -6.80 10.37
CA LEU A 34 11.20 -7.52 9.50
C LEU A 34 11.50 -9.02 9.44
N SER A 35 12.77 -9.40 9.48
CA SER A 35 13.16 -10.81 9.56
C SER A 35 12.68 -11.45 10.85
N SER A 36 12.89 -10.78 11.98
CA SER A 36 12.37 -11.25 13.28
C SER A 36 10.84 -11.27 13.32
N PHE A 37 10.17 -10.26 12.78
CA PHE A 37 8.70 -10.22 12.70
C PHE A 37 8.10 -11.36 11.85
N ARG A 38 8.88 -11.88 10.92
CA ARG A 38 8.49 -13.01 10.05
C ARG A 38 8.74 -14.37 10.68
N ASN A 39 9.85 -14.51 11.41
CA ASN A 39 10.43 -15.81 11.76
C ASN A 39 10.41 -16.09 13.27
N ASP A 40 10.32 -15.06 14.11
CA ASP A 40 10.44 -15.17 15.55
C ASP A 40 9.09 -14.90 16.25
N TYR A 41 8.99 -15.27 17.52
CA TYR A 41 7.81 -14.99 18.35
C TYR A 41 7.66 -13.47 18.57
N ASN A 42 8.72 -12.74 18.74
CA ASN A 42 8.74 -11.28 18.86
C ASN A 42 9.52 -10.63 17.70
N PRO A 43 9.11 -9.45 17.22
CA PRO A 43 8.01 -8.63 17.71
C PRO A 43 6.62 -9.18 17.32
N ARG A 44 5.61 -8.96 18.16
CA ARG A 44 4.21 -9.29 17.85
C ARG A 44 3.51 -8.19 17.07
N ILE A 45 3.98 -6.96 17.22
CA ILE A 45 3.43 -5.77 16.55
C ILE A 45 4.55 -5.02 15.86
N ALA A 46 4.36 -4.72 14.58
CA ALA A 46 5.23 -3.85 13.79
C ALA A 46 4.47 -2.57 13.42
N VAL A 47 4.99 -1.42 13.85
CA VAL A 47 4.44 -0.10 13.51
C VAL A 47 5.26 0.51 12.39
N THR A 48 4.60 0.79 11.26
CA THR A 48 5.26 1.36 10.08
C THR A 48 4.48 2.54 9.53
N VAL A 49 5.15 3.41 8.78
CA VAL A 49 4.51 4.50 8.05
C VAL A 49 4.39 4.14 6.57
N ASP A 50 5.43 3.66 5.93
CA ASP A 50 5.44 3.41 4.47
C ASP A 50 6.24 2.16 4.05
N MET A 51 7.03 1.56 4.95
CA MET A 51 8.03 0.56 4.57
C MET A 51 7.48 -0.82 4.19
N ILE A 52 6.34 -1.23 4.73
CA ILE A 52 5.81 -2.59 4.49
C ILE A 52 5.06 -2.69 3.14
N ALA A 53 4.99 -1.60 2.37
CA ALA A 53 4.29 -1.59 1.10
C ALA A 53 5.03 -2.33 -0.03
N THR A 54 6.36 -2.38 0.01
CA THR A 54 7.18 -2.94 -1.08
C THR A 54 8.10 -4.04 -0.59
N GLY A 55 8.09 -5.18 -1.30
CA GLY A 55 9.14 -6.21 -1.19
C GLY A 55 9.10 -7.15 0.02
N THR A 56 8.33 -6.89 1.07
CA THR A 56 8.31 -7.71 2.28
C THR A 56 7.22 -8.77 2.25
N ASP A 57 7.58 -10.03 2.38
CA ASP A 57 6.64 -11.14 2.53
C ASP A 57 6.58 -11.55 4.02
N VAL A 58 5.47 -11.25 4.69
CA VAL A 58 5.22 -11.64 6.08
C VAL A 58 3.99 -12.55 6.12
N LYS A 59 4.19 -13.84 5.87
CA LYS A 59 3.09 -14.83 5.85
C LYS A 59 2.32 -14.95 7.17
N PRO A 60 2.99 -14.89 8.36
CA PRO A 60 2.29 -14.99 9.65
C PRO A 60 1.43 -13.77 10.00
N LEU A 61 1.37 -12.73 9.19
CA LEU A 61 0.62 -11.51 9.48
C LEU A 61 -0.90 -11.80 9.58
N GLU A 62 -1.46 -11.74 10.78
CA GLU A 62 -2.86 -12.07 11.07
C GLU A 62 -3.77 -10.84 11.16
N CYS A 63 -3.21 -9.66 11.43
CA CYS A 63 -3.98 -8.43 11.59
C CYS A 63 -3.29 -7.25 10.89
N LEU A 64 -4.10 -6.44 10.21
CA LEU A 64 -3.71 -5.15 9.64
C LEU A 64 -4.55 -4.05 10.28
N LEU A 65 -3.92 -3.11 10.97
CA LEU A 65 -4.57 -1.94 11.55
C LEU A 65 -4.19 -0.68 10.77
N PHE A 66 -5.17 -0.05 10.17
CA PHE A 66 -5.02 1.25 9.51
C PHE A 66 -5.35 2.38 10.47
N MET A 67 -4.36 3.18 10.82
CA MET A 67 -4.46 4.36 11.67
C MET A 67 -4.21 5.67 10.91
N ARG A 68 -4.06 5.60 9.60
CA ARG A 68 -3.87 6.72 8.69
C ARG A 68 -4.59 6.45 7.37
N ASP A 69 -5.18 7.50 6.79
CA ASP A 69 -5.81 7.40 5.47
C ASP A 69 -4.78 7.07 4.37
N VAL A 70 -5.21 6.22 3.43
CA VAL A 70 -4.44 5.80 2.27
C VAL A 70 -5.23 6.16 1.02
N LYS A 71 -4.86 7.25 0.38
CA LYS A 71 -5.58 7.77 -0.80
C LYS A 71 -5.35 6.94 -2.07
N SER A 72 -4.16 6.36 -2.24
CA SER A 72 -3.84 5.54 -3.40
C SER A 72 -4.47 4.15 -3.29
N ARG A 73 -5.30 3.78 -4.26
CA ARG A 73 -5.91 2.45 -4.34
C ARG A 73 -4.85 1.34 -4.48
N ASN A 74 -3.87 1.52 -5.35
CA ASN A 74 -2.81 0.52 -5.54
C ASN A 74 -2.01 0.30 -4.28
N TYR A 75 -1.71 1.37 -3.55
CA TYR A 75 -0.97 1.28 -2.30
C TYR A 75 -1.80 0.56 -1.22
N PHE A 76 -3.09 0.89 -1.11
CA PHE A 76 -4.01 0.21 -0.20
C PHE A 76 -4.12 -1.29 -0.51
N GLU A 77 -4.30 -1.67 -1.79
CA GLU A 77 -4.37 -3.08 -2.20
C GLU A 77 -3.04 -3.82 -1.94
N GLN A 78 -1.90 -3.17 -2.12
CA GLN A 78 -0.61 -3.75 -1.77
C GLN A 78 -0.48 -4.02 -0.26
N MET A 79 -0.91 -3.07 0.58
CA MET A 79 -0.91 -3.26 2.04
C MET A 79 -1.86 -4.38 2.45
N LYS A 80 -3.09 -4.38 1.95
CA LYS A 80 -4.08 -5.43 2.19
C LYS A 80 -3.58 -6.79 1.73
N GLY A 81 -2.94 -6.86 0.56
CA GLY A 81 -2.35 -8.07 -0.01
C GLY A 81 -1.32 -8.76 0.88
N ARG A 82 -0.74 -8.05 1.86
CA ARG A 82 0.18 -8.66 2.83
C ARG A 82 -0.55 -9.58 3.82
N GLY A 83 -1.78 -9.27 4.17
CA GLY A 83 -2.58 -10.08 5.09
C GLY A 83 -3.18 -11.34 4.46
N VAL A 84 -3.43 -11.36 3.15
CA VAL A 84 -4.19 -12.44 2.48
C VAL A 84 -3.42 -13.76 2.32
N ARG A 85 -2.12 -13.78 2.59
CA ARG A 85 -1.32 -14.99 2.44
C ARG A 85 -1.68 -16.03 3.50
N SER A 86 -1.93 -17.26 3.05
CA SER A 86 -2.12 -18.41 3.92
C SER A 86 -0.80 -18.94 4.47
N LEU A 87 -0.87 -19.61 5.61
CA LEU A 87 0.25 -20.31 6.23
C LEU A 87 -0.28 -21.55 6.92
N ASP A 88 0.40 -22.67 6.76
CA ASP A 88 0.04 -23.92 7.42
C ASP A 88 0.22 -23.85 8.95
N GLY A 89 -0.48 -24.73 9.68
CA GLY A 89 -0.51 -24.66 11.14
C GLY A 89 0.85 -24.89 11.79
N ASP A 90 1.69 -25.76 11.23
CA ASP A 90 2.99 -26.07 11.81
C ASP A 90 3.95 -24.91 11.63
N SER A 91 3.94 -24.27 10.47
CA SER A 91 4.71 -23.06 10.21
C SER A 91 4.23 -21.89 11.07
N LEU A 92 2.93 -21.76 11.29
CA LEU A 92 2.40 -20.70 12.16
C LEU A 92 2.77 -20.92 13.63
N ARG A 93 2.73 -22.16 14.12
CA ARG A 93 3.13 -22.49 15.51
C ARG A 93 4.59 -22.20 15.82
N ARG A 94 5.48 -22.23 14.81
CA ARG A 94 6.89 -21.87 15.00
C ARG A 94 7.07 -20.43 15.44
N VAL A 95 6.20 -19.53 14.98
CA VAL A 95 6.26 -18.08 15.29
C VAL A 95 5.16 -17.64 16.25
N SER A 96 4.16 -18.48 16.51
CA SER A 96 3.04 -18.22 17.41
C SER A 96 2.61 -19.49 18.11
N ASN A 97 3.17 -19.76 19.28
CA ASN A 97 2.92 -21.00 20.05
C ASN A 97 1.43 -21.23 20.41
N SER A 98 0.63 -20.16 20.43
CA SER A 98 -0.81 -20.19 20.71
C SER A 98 -1.68 -20.40 19.46
N ALA A 99 -1.08 -20.67 18.29
CA ALA A 99 -1.85 -20.90 17.07
C ALA A 99 -2.56 -22.26 17.09
N ASP A 100 -3.88 -22.25 16.95
CA ASP A 100 -4.72 -23.46 16.98
C ASP A 100 -4.78 -24.19 15.63
N GLY A 101 -4.27 -23.58 14.55
CA GLY A 101 -4.34 -24.16 13.21
C GLY A 101 -3.67 -23.31 12.14
N ALA A 102 -4.01 -23.60 10.89
CA ALA A 102 -3.51 -22.86 9.74
C ALA A 102 -4.10 -21.44 9.66
N LYS A 103 -3.30 -20.49 9.21
CA LYS A 103 -3.77 -19.14 8.87
C LYS A 103 -4.51 -19.18 7.52
N THR A 104 -5.82 -19.12 7.56
CA THR A 104 -6.70 -19.09 6.37
C THR A 104 -7.35 -17.73 6.14
N ARG A 105 -7.25 -16.81 7.11
CA ARG A 105 -7.85 -15.47 7.08
C ARG A 105 -6.95 -14.47 7.79
N PHE A 106 -7.26 -13.19 7.61
CA PHE A 106 -6.68 -12.10 8.39
C PHE A 106 -7.76 -11.10 8.79
N VAL A 107 -7.49 -10.33 9.82
CA VAL A 107 -8.36 -9.27 10.31
C VAL A 107 -7.87 -7.94 9.78
N LEU A 108 -8.75 -7.14 9.20
CA LEU A 108 -8.47 -5.75 8.84
C LEU A 108 -9.24 -4.85 9.79
N ILE A 109 -8.52 -4.02 10.53
CA ILE A 109 -9.09 -3.01 11.43
C ILE A 109 -8.87 -1.64 10.79
N ASP A 110 -9.96 -0.93 10.56
CA ASP A 110 -9.95 0.38 9.96
C ASP A 110 -10.36 1.43 11.00
N ALA A 111 -9.38 2.14 11.55
CA ALA A 111 -9.61 3.16 12.57
C ALA A 111 -9.92 4.56 11.98
N VAL A 112 -9.83 4.74 10.66
CA VAL A 112 -9.88 6.06 10.01
C VAL A 112 -10.77 6.11 8.76
N GLY A 113 -11.54 5.04 8.47
CA GLY A 113 -12.43 4.97 7.30
C GLY A 113 -11.68 4.78 5.98
N VAL A 114 -10.48 4.18 6.03
CA VAL A 114 -9.66 3.95 4.82
C VAL A 114 -10.36 3.02 3.82
N THR A 115 -11.19 2.10 4.28
CA THR A 115 -11.93 1.16 3.42
C THR A 115 -13.11 1.81 2.71
N GLU A 116 -13.70 2.84 3.29
CA GLU A 116 -14.88 3.57 2.76
C GLU A 116 -14.50 4.78 1.91
N GLY A 117 -13.27 5.29 2.10
CA GLY A 117 -12.76 6.46 1.39
C GLY A 117 -12.66 6.25 -0.12
N ARG A 118 -12.97 7.30 -0.90
CA ARG A 118 -12.74 7.30 -2.35
C ARG A 118 -11.23 7.17 -2.63
N LYS A 119 -10.82 6.04 -3.18
CA LYS A 119 -9.44 5.80 -3.59
C LYS A 119 -9.18 6.42 -4.95
N THR A 120 -8.13 7.21 -5.05
CA THR A 120 -7.61 7.62 -6.34
C THR A 120 -6.93 6.44 -7.02
N LEU A 121 -7.37 6.11 -8.22
CA LEU A 121 -6.59 5.26 -9.10
C LEU A 121 -5.25 5.95 -9.34
N SER A 122 -4.16 5.26 -9.12
CA SER A 122 -2.85 5.79 -9.49
C SER A 122 -2.89 6.04 -10.99
N GLN A 123 -2.79 7.31 -11.38
CA GLN A 123 -2.64 7.62 -12.80
C GLN A 123 -1.35 6.96 -13.28
N PRO A 124 -1.34 6.37 -14.48
CA PRO A 124 -0.11 5.97 -15.13
C PRO A 124 0.83 7.18 -15.09
N MET A 125 2.04 6.98 -14.56
CA MET A 125 3.01 8.07 -14.47
C MET A 125 3.31 8.51 -15.90
N GLU A 126 3.01 9.77 -16.22
CA GLU A 126 3.27 10.31 -17.55
C GLU A 126 4.77 10.21 -17.87
N ARG A 127 5.12 9.32 -18.78
CA ARG A 127 6.51 9.02 -19.12
C ARG A 127 7.15 10.06 -20.07
N LYS A 128 6.33 10.81 -20.80
CA LYS A 128 6.78 11.84 -21.76
C LYS A 128 6.24 13.25 -21.43
N ARG A 129 6.47 13.72 -20.22
CA ARG A 129 6.02 15.05 -19.75
C ARG A 129 6.56 16.22 -20.58
N THR A 130 7.74 16.05 -21.17
CA THR A 130 8.43 17.08 -21.95
C THR A 130 7.86 17.28 -23.36
N VAL A 131 7.04 16.35 -23.87
CA VAL A 131 6.42 16.46 -25.19
C VAL A 131 5.12 17.25 -25.08
N PRO A 132 4.92 18.36 -25.80
CA PRO A 132 3.67 19.09 -25.87
C PRO A 132 2.50 18.19 -26.29
N PHE A 133 1.28 18.51 -25.79
CA PHE A 133 0.09 17.69 -26.04
C PHE A 133 -0.22 17.55 -27.55
N ASP A 134 -0.16 18.67 -28.28
CA ASP A 134 -0.39 18.70 -29.74
C ASP A 134 0.59 17.79 -30.50
N LYS A 135 1.87 17.84 -30.13
CA LYS A 135 2.88 16.95 -30.73
C LYS A 135 2.65 15.47 -30.40
N LEU A 136 2.07 15.16 -29.25
CA LEU A 136 1.69 13.78 -28.91
C LEU A 136 0.55 13.28 -29.80
N ILE A 137 -0.46 14.13 -30.03
CA ILE A 137 -1.58 13.82 -30.93
C ILE A 137 -1.05 13.61 -32.35
N ASP A 138 -0.21 14.53 -32.86
CA ASP A 138 0.36 14.45 -34.20
C ASP A 138 1.19 13.17 -34.40
N GLN A 139 2.02 12.80 -33.42
CA GLN A 139 2.84 11.59 -33.47
C GLN A 139 1.97 10.33 -33.58
N ILE A 140 0.85 10.28 -32.85
CA ILE A 140 -0.07 9.13 -32.88
C ILE A 140 -0.88 9.13 -34.17
N ALA A 141 -1.33 10.27 -34.65
CA ALA A 141 -2.02 10.41 -35.92
C ALA A 141 -1.14 9.98 -37.11
N GLN A 142 0.18 10.23 -37.03
CA GLN A 142 1.19 9.78 -38.01
C GLN A 142 1.57 8.30 -37.88
N GLY A 143 0.88 7.53 -37.02
CA GLY A 143 1.08 6.09 -36.86
C GLY A 143 2.18 5.70 -35.87
N ARG A 144 2.79 6.64 -35.13
CA ARG A 144 3.73 6.33 -34.05
C ARG A 144 2.96 5.85 -32.80
N ARG A 145 2.77 4.56 -32.69
CA ARG A 145 2.01 3.91 -31.58
C ARG A 145 2.96 3.31 -30.53
N ASP A 146 4.01 4.05 -30.11
CA ASP A 146 4.80 3.54 -29.02
C ASP A 146 4.01 3.60 -27.69
N GLU A 147 4.20 2.59 -26.83
CA GLU A 147 3.47 2.41 -25.57
C GLU A 147 3.60 3.65 -24.65
N ASN A 148 4.74 4.32 -24.68
CA ASN A 148 4.98 5.51 -23.86
C ASN A 148 4.20 6.73 -24.37
N ALA A 149 4.06 6.88 -25.69
CA ALA A 149 3.27 7.95 -26.30
C ALA A 149 1.77 7.74 -26.02
N LEU A 150 1.27 6.51 -26.19
CA LEU A 150 -0.12 6.17 -25.92
C LEU A 150 -0.47 6.34 -24.44
N SER A 151 0.39 5.87 -23.53
CA SER A 151 0.21 6.04 -22.09
C SER A 151 0.21 7.51 -21.67
N SER A 152 1.10 8.33 -22.24
CA SER A 152 1.16 9.78 -21.96
C SER A 152 -0.07 10.51 -22.50
N LEU A 153 -0.55 10.16 -23.69
CA LEU A 153 -1.79 10.73 -24.25
C LEU A 153 -3.00 10.35 -23.39
N ALA A 154 -3.13 9.08 -23.04
CA ALA A 154 -4.24 8.59 -22.20
C ALA A 154 -4.27 9.30 -20.83
N ALA A 155 -3.11 9.50 -20.20
CA ALA A 155 -3.01 10.21 -18.93
C ALA A 155 -3.44 11.68 -19.04
N ARG A 156 -3.07 12.38 -20.13
CA ARG A 156 -3.47 13.77 -20.35
C ARG A 156 -4.94 13.92 -20.72
N LEU A 157 -5.48 13.04 -21.56
CA LEU A 157 -6.90 13.01 -21.86
C LEU A 157 -7.74 12.74 -20.60
N ALA A 158 -7.33 11.82 -19.76
CA ALA A 158 -7.99 11.56 -18.49
C ALA A 158 -7.92 12.75 -17.53
N ALA A 159 -6.85 13.54 -17.57
CA ALA A 159 -6.73 14.76 -16.79
C ALA A 159 -7.65 15.87 -17.33
N LEU A 160 -7.70 16.06 -18.66
CA LEU A 160 -8.60 17.01 -19.33
C LEU A 160 -10.07 16.67 -19.07
N ASN A 161 -10.47 15.42 -19.20
CA ASN A 161 -11.85 14.97 -18.94
C ASN A 161 -12.35 15.28 -17.52
N ARG A 162 -11.45 15.47 -16.56
CA ARG A 162 -11.81 15.87 -15.19
C ARG A 162 -12.00 17.38 -15.04
N GLN A 163 -11.42 18.17 -15.94
CA GLN A 163 -11.52 19.62 -15.94
C GLN A 163 -12.68 20.15 -16.77
N ILE A 164 -13.24 19.28 -17.64
CA ILE A 164 -14.42 19.60 -18.47
C ILE A 164 -15.65 19.62 -17.57
N ASP A 165 -16.31 20.76 -17.50
CA ASP A 165 -17.57 20.91 -16.79
C ASP A 165 -18.78 20.37 -17.60
N GLY A 166 -19.98 20.45 -17.00
CA GLY A 166 -21.17 19.87 -17.61
C GLY A 166 -21.62 20.58 -18.92
N GLU A 167 -21.35 21.87 -19.08
CA GLU A 167 -21.69 22.63 -20.28
C GLU A 167 -20.74 22.29 -21.44
N ASP A 168 -19.47 22.22 -21.19
CA ASP A 168 -18.45 21.84 -22.19
C ASP A 168 -18.65 20.39 -22.65
N ARG A 169 -19.09 19.49 -21.77
CA ARG A 169 -19.37 18.09 -22.11
C ARG A 169 -20.51 17.97 -23.12
N GLN A 170 -21.57 18.75 -22.97
CA GLN A 170 -22.70 18.79 -23.92
C GLN A 170 -22.31 19.34 -25.31
N ARG A 171 -21.30 20.23 -25.36
CA ARG A 171 -20.75 20.76 -26.62
C ARG A 171 -19.89 19.77 -27.39
N ILE A 172 -19.26 18.85 -26.72
CA ILE A 172 -18.37 17.84 -27.32
C ILE A 172 -19.19 16.66 -27.85
N GLU A 173 -20.35 16.37 -27.28
CA GLU A 173 -21.25 15.27 -27.67
C GLU A 173 -22.20 15.64 -28.83
N GLN A 174 -22.23 16.87 -29.31
CA GLN A 174 -22.95 17.34 -30.49
C GLN A 174 -22.08 17.30 -31.74
#